data_3ed746e126c07303fe43b3a2b66034f9
#
_entry.id   3ed746e126c07303fe43b3a2b66034f9
#
_cell.length_a   1.000
_cell.length_b   1.000
_cell.length_c   1.000
_cell.angle_alpha   90.00
_cell.angle_beta   90.00
_cell.angle_gamma   90.00
#
_symmetry.space_group_name_H-M   'P 1'
#
loop_
_entity.id
_entity.type
_entity.pdbx_description
1 polymer ?
#
loop_
_entity_poly.entity_id
_entity_poly.type
_entity_poly.pdbx_seq_one_letter_code
_entity_poly.pdbx_strand_id
1 'polypeptide(L)'
;MANPVDLHVGQRLRQRRSLLGMTQQKLALAVGIKFQQIQKYESGANRVSASRLFALAQALDVPVSYFFEGAASASGQTPRIAGADSGLAPEVMHERETIDLVRAYYQLHEGPRRRILDLVKTLAEGDHALSQAS
;
A
#
# COMPACT_ATOMS: atom_id res chain seq x y z
N MET A 1 -23.59 8.47 4.46
CA MET A 1 -22.78 7.27 4.30
C MET A 1 -21.57 7.55 3.44
N ALA A 2 -20.42 7.04 3.86
CA ALA A 2 -19.22 7.19 3.04
C ALA A 2 -19.31 6.33 1.77
N ASN A 3 -18.86 6.88 0.68
CA ASN A 3 -18.82 6.18 -0.60
C ASN A 3 -17.77 5.05 -0.52
N PRO A 4 -18.08 3.83 -1.00
CA PRO A 4 -17.11 2.74 -0.96
C PRO A 4 -15.78 3.06 -1.65
N VAL A 5 -15.80 3.82 -2.73
CA VAL A 5 -14.58 4.23 -3.43
C VAL A 5 -13.77 5.20 -2.56
N ASP A 6 -14.43 6.14 -1.89
CA ASP A 6 -13.75 7.08 -1.00
C ASP A 6 -13.10 6.34 0.17
N LEU A 7 -13.76 5.33 0.72
CA LEU A 7 -13.20 4.48 1.76
C LEU A 7 -11.97 3.73 1.24
N HIS A 8 -12.06 3.18 0.06
CA HIS A 8 -10.95 2.44 -0.55
C HIS A 8 -9.75 3.34 -0.80
N VAL A 9 -9.97 4.51 -1.38
CA VAL A 9 -8.91 5.49 -1.61
C VAL A 9 -8.23 5.87 -0.30
N GLY A 10 -9.03 6.10 0.74
CA GLY A 10 -8.51 6.42 2.07
C GLY A 10 -7.63 5.31 2.64
N GLN A 11 -8.05 4.06 2.47
CA GLN A 11 -7.27 2.90 2.93
C GLN A 11 -5.95 2.77 2.16
N ARG A 12 -5.97 2.99 0.84
CA ARG A 12 -4.76 2.94 0.03
C ARG A 12 -3.80 4.06 0.42
N LEU A 13 -4.34 5.24 0.69
CA LEU A 13 -3.56 6.38 1.16
C LEU A 13 -2.84 6.04 2.48
N ARG A 14 -3.58 5.52 3.43
CA ARG A 14 -3.02 5.13 4.73
C ARG A 14 -1.99 4.02 4.59
N GLN A 15 -2.27 3.03 3.76
CA GLN A 15 -1.37 1.90 3.53
C GLN A 15 -0.02 2.39 3.00
N ARG A 16 -0.03 3.23 1.98
CA ARG A 16 1.21 3.72 1.38
C ARG A 16 1.97 4.61 2.36
N ARG A 17 1.26 5.50 3.06
CA ARG A 17 1.88 6.36 4.06
C ARG A 17 2.58 5.53 5.14
N SER A 18 1.90 4.48 5.62
CA SER A 18 2.45 3.60 6.65
C SER A 18 3.68 2.83 6.15
N LEU A 19 3.65 2.33 4.92
CA LEU A 19 4.79 1.63 4.32
C LEU A 19 6.01 2.53 4.22
N LEU A 20 5.82 3.82 3.96
CA LEU A 20 6.91 4.78 3.91
C LEU A 20 7.34 5.28 5.29
N GLY A 21 6.64 4.89 6.33
CA GLY A 21 6.95 5.33 7.69
C GLY A 21 6.61 6.79 7.95
N MET A 22 5.72 7.39 7.15
CA MET A 22 5.32 8.78 7.32
C MET A 22 4.18 8.92 8.31
N THR A 23 4.24 9.97 9.13
CA THR A 23 3.09 10.35 9.96
C THR A 23 2.08 11.10 9.12
N GLN A 24 0.83 11.19 9.62
CA GLN A 24 -0.19 12.02 8.97
C GLN A 24 0.25 13.49 8.91
N GLN A 25 0.91 13.97 9.94
CA GLN A 25 1.43 15.34 9.99
C GLN A 25 2.49 15.57 8.93
N LYS A 26 3.39 14.62 8.75
CA LYS A 26 4.45 14.73 7.74
C LYS A 26 3.88 14.76 6.33
N LEU A 27 2.91 13.89 6.04
CA LEU A 27 2.25 13.88 4.76
C LEU A 27 1.48 15.19 4.52
N ALA A 28 0.76 15.65 5.53
CA ALA A 28 0.01 16.89 5.44
C ALA A 28 0.93 18.08 5.11
N LEU A 29 2.07 18.12 5.76
CA LEU A 29 3.07 19.18 5.52
C LEU A 29 3.59 19.10 4.07
N ALA A 30 3.83 17.90 3.56
CA ALA A 30 4.34 17.70 2.21
C ALA A 30 3.38 18.20 1.14
N VAL A 31 2.07 18.09 1.38
CA VAL A 31 1.06 18.54 0.41
C VAL A 31 0.40 19.87 0.78
N GLY A 32 0.83 20.49 1.88
CA GLY A 32 0.38 21.84 2.25
C GLY A 32 -1.03 21.92 2.80
N ILE A 33 -1.47 20.91 3.54
CA ILE A 33 -2.79 20.88 4.19
C ILE A 33 -2.65 20.55 5.67
N LYS A 34 -3.76 20.65 6.40
CA LYS A 34 -3.78 20.29 7.83
C LYS A 34 -3.87 18.79 7.98
N PHE A 35 -3.25 18.25 9.05
CA PHE A 35 -3.24 16.81 9.27
C PHE A 35 -4.65 16.25 9.53
N GLN A 36 -5.56 17.06 10.09
CA GLN A 36 -6.96 16.66 10.26
C GLN A 36 -7.61 16.33 8.92
N GLN A 37 -7.20 17.02 7.85
CA GLN A 37 -7.71 16.72 6.52
C GLN A 37 -7.20 15.36 6.04
N ILE A 38 -5.95 15.02 6.33
CA ILE A 38 -5.42 13.68 6.02
C ILE A 38 -6.22 12.61 6.77
N GLN A 39 -6.53 12.84 8.05
CA GLN A 39 -7.38 11.92 8.81
C GLN A 39 -8.73 11.68 8.14
N LYS A 40 -9.36 12.74 7.67
CA LYS A 40 -10.66 12.66 6.99
C LYS A 40 -10.56 11.91 5.67
N TYR A 41 -9.48 12.09 4.92
CA TYR A 41 -9.25 11.34 3.70
C TYR A 41 -9.05 9.85 3.99
N GLU A 42 -8.21 9.53 4.98
CA GLU A 42 -7.90 8.14 5.31
C GLU A 42 -9.11 7.39 5.87
N SER A 43 -10.01 8.07 6.55
CA SER A 43 -11.24 7.47 7.07
C SER A 43 -12.35 7.37 6.04
N GLY A 44 -12.19 8.02 4.89
CA GLY A 44 -13.24 8.10 3.87
C GLY A 44 -14.33 9.10 4.18
N ALA A 45 -14.17 9.90 5.24
CA ALA A 45 -15.16 10.92 5.63
C ALA A 45 -15.27 12.02 4.57
N ASN A 46 -14.16 12.35 3.92
CA ASN A 46 -14.12 13.35 2.86
C ASN A 46 -13.55 12.73 1.59
N ARG A 47 -14.15 13.17 0.47
CA ARG A 47 -13.66 12.78 -0.85
C ARG A 47 -12.41 13.58 -1.19
N VAL A 48 -11.44 12.93 -1.80
CA VAL A 48 -10.20 13.56 -2.26
C VAL A 48 -10.46 14.13 -3.66
N SER A 49 -10.20 15.42 -3.86
CA SER A 49 -10.31 16.02 -5.19
C SER A 49 -9.20 15.47 -6.10
N ALA A 50 -9.41 15.59 -7.42
CA ALA A 50 -8.42 15.11 -8.38
C ALA A 50 -7.06 15.80 -8.21
N SER A 51 -7.05 17.10 -8.00
CA SER A 51 -5.79 17.85 -7.80
C SER A 51 -5.10 17.45 -6.51
N ARG A 52 -5.86 17.21 -5.43
CA ARG A 52 -5.30 16.77 -4.17
C ARG A 52 -4.76 15.35 -4.28
N LEU A 53 -5.48 14.49 -4.98
CA LEU A 53 -5.04 13.11 -5.21
C LEU A 53 -3.71 13.08 -5.97
N PHE A 54 -3.57 13.95 -6.96
CA PHE A 54 -2.32 14.09 -7.71
C PHE A 54 -1.17 14.49 -6.80
N ALA A 55 -1.39 15.49 -5.93
CA ALA A 55 -0.38 15.96 -4.98
C ALA A 55 0.02 14.86 -3.99
N LEU A 56 -0.96 14.11 -3.49
CA LEU A 56 -0.72 12.98 -2.59
C LEU A 56 0.08 11.88 -3.27
N ALA A 57 -0.25 11.58 -4.53
CA ALA A 57 0.47 10.57 -5.31
C ALA A 57 1.94 10.95 -5.46
N GLN A 58 2.22 12.21 -5.74
CA GLN A 58 3.60 12.69 -5.86
C GLN A 58 4.34 12.58 -4.53
N ALA A 59 3.70 12.99 -3.44
CA ALA A 59 4.31 12.94 -2.11
C ALA A 59 4.60 11.51 -1.67
N LEU A 60 3.80 10.55 -2.10
CA LEU A 60 3.93 9.15 -1.74
C LEU A 60 4.68 8.33 -2.79
N ASP A 61 5.10 8.97 -3.87
CA ASP A 61 5.86 8.35 -4.96
C ASP A 61 5.13 7.13 -5.56
N VAL A 62 3.87 7.35 -5.90
CA VAL A 62 3.05 6.34 -6.57
C VAL A 62 2.28 7.01 -7.71
N PRO A 63 1.87 6.25 -8.74
CA PRO A 63 0.94 6.80 -9.73
C PRO A 63 -0.45 6.97 -9.11
N VAL A 64 -1.26 7.88 -9.66
CA VAL A 64 -2.63 8.10 -9.18
C VAL A 64 -3.44 6.80 -9.21
N SER A 65 -3.20 5.94 -10.20
CA SER A 65 -3.87 4.64 -10.32
C SER A 65 -3.71 3.76 -9.08
N TYR A 66 -2.65 3.95 -8.32
CA TYR A 66 -2.42 3.20 -7.09
C TYR A 66 -3.61 3.26 -6.14
N PHE A 67 -4.22 4.45 -6.01
CA PHE A 67 -5.34 4.65 -5.07
C PHE A 67 -6.60 3.91 -5.49
N PHE A 68 -6.71 3.53 -6.74
CA PHE A 68 -7.90 2.87 -7.30
C PHE A 68 -7.70 1.37 -7.51
N GLU A 69 -6.51 0.86 -7.27
CA GLU A 69 -6.26 -0.57 -7.39
C GLU A 69 -7.11 -1.33 -6.39
N GLY A 70 -7.91 -2.28 -6.88
CA GLY A 70 -8.83 -3.02 -6.05
C GLY A 70 -10.15 -2.32 -5.78
N ALA A 71 -10.38 -1.12 -6.32
CA ALA A 71 -11.61 -0.37 -6.06
C ALA A 71 -12.86 -1.11 -6.53
N ALA A 72 -12.76 -1.92 -7.58
CA ALA A 72 -13.87 -2.72 -8.06
C ALA A 72 -14.33 -3.73 -6.99
N SER A 73 -13.39 -4.33 -6.27
CA SER A 73 -13.70 -5.20 -5.12
C SER A 73 -14.40 -4.43 -4.02
N ALA A 74 -13.91 -3.22 -3.73
CA ALA A 74 -14.49 -2.39 -2.67
C ALA A 74 -15.93 -2.00 -3.00
N SER A 75 -16.26 -1.84 -4.27
CA SER A 75 -17.62 -1.50 -4.70
C SER A 75 -18.51 -2.73 -4.89
N GLY A 76 -18.02 -3.92 -4.58
CA GLY A 76 -18.78 -5.15 -4.71
C GLY A 76 -18.66 -5.83 -6.06
N GLN A 77 -17.87 -5.30 -6.95
CA GLN A 77 -17.62 -5.91 -8.26
C GLN A 77 -16.42 -6.84 -8.16
N THR A 78 -16.49 -7.96 -8.85
CA THR A 78 -15.38 -8.90 -8.86
C THR A 78 -14.28 -8.40 -9.78
N PRO A 79 -13.08 -8.18 -9.26
CA PRO A 79 -11.97 -7.78 -10.11
C PRO A 79 -11.60 -8.91 -11.06
N ARG A 80 -11.33 -8.55 -12.27
CA ARG A 80 -11.02 -9.48 -13.32
C ARG A 80 -9.66 -9.24 -13.90
N ILE A 81 -8.71 -9.05 -13.08
CA ILE A 81 -7.38 -8.82 -13.57
C ILE A 81 -6.64 -10.13 -13.59
N ALA A 82 -6.62 -10.75 -14.75
CA ALA A 82 -5.87 -11.96 -14.96
C ALA A 82 -4.39 -11.67 -14.77
N GLY A 83 -3.72 -12.47 -13.98
CA GLY A 83 -2.30 -12.29 -13.71
C GLY A 83 -1.98 -11.23 -12.69
N ALA A 84 -2.96 -10.52 -12.19
CA ALA A 84 -2.76 -9.62 -11.06
C ALA A 84 -2.59 -10.37 -9.76
N ASP A 85 -2.70 -11.66 -9.81
CA ASP A 85 -2.52 -12.50 -8.66
C ASP A 85 -1.04 -12.60 -8.31
N SER A 86 -0.59 -11.69 -7.51
CA SER A 86 0.75 -11.73 -6.94
C SER A 86 0.82 -12.70 -5.76
N GLY A 87 -0.28 -13.36 -5.43
CA GLY A 87 -0.38 -14.20 -4.25
C GLY A 87 -0.53 -13.43 -2.95
N LEU A 88 -0.65 -12.12 -3.04
CA LEU A 88 -0.76 -11.28 -1.84
C LEU A 88 -2.19 -10.75 -1.72
N ALA A 89 -2.94 -11.32 -0.79
CA ALA A 89 -4.24 -10.80 -0.42
C ALA A 89 -4.09 -9.44 0.27
N PRO A 90 -5.06 -8.54 0.13
CA PRO A 90 -4.99 -7.24 0.82
C PRO A 90 -4.78 -7.37 2.33
N GLU A 91 -5.32 -8.42 2.94
CA GLU A 91 -5.17 -8.67 4.37
C GLU A 91 -3.70 -8.86 4.77
N VAL A 92 -2.92 -9.53 3.92
CA VAL A 92 -1.49 -9.74 4.17
C VAL A 92 -0.75 -8.41 4.23
N MET A 93 -1.12 -7.48 3.36
CA MET A 93 -0.49 -6.16 3.32
C MET A 93 -0.84 -5.29 4.52
N HIS A 94 -1.88 -5.66 5.29
CA HIS A 94 -2.25 -4.95 6.51
C HIS A 94 -1.67 -5.57 7.78
N GLU A 95 -1.06 -6.74 7.68
CA GLU A 95 -0.42 -7.35 8.83
C GLU A 95 0.79 -6.54 9.25
N ARG A 96 0.93 -6.37 10.56
CA ARG A 96 2.03 -5.58 11.13
C ARG A 96 3.39 -6.13 10.73
N GLU A 97 3.53 -7.43 10.72
CA GLU A 97 4.77 -8.09 10.31
C GLU A 97 5.16 -7.74 8.88
N THR A 98 4.19 -7.77 7.97
CA THR A 98 4.42 -7.42 6.56
C THR A 98 4.85 -5.96 6.44
N ILE A 99 4.17 -5.06 7.13
CA ILE A 99 4.49 -3.63 7.11
C ILE A 99 5.88 -3.39 7.66
N ASP A 100 6.22 -4.02 8.79
CA ASP A 100 7.53 -3.89 9.41
C ASP A 100 8.64 -4.38 8.49
N LEU A 101 8.40 -5.52 7.83
CA LEU A 101 9.37 -6.11 6.91
C LEU A 101 9.61 -5.18 5.70
N VAL A 102 8.55 -4.70 5.09
CA VAL A 102 8.66 -3.82 3.92
C VAL A 102 9.33 -2.51 4.30
N ARG A 103 8.96 -1.95 5.45
CA ARG A 103 9.56 -0.71 5.93
C ARG A 103 11.06 -0.87 6.17
N ALA A 104 11.45 -1.95 6.84
CA ALA A 104 12.86 -2.22 7.10
C ALA A 104 13.63 -2.44 5.80
N TYR A 105 13.02 -3.15 4.85
CA TYR A 105 13.61 -3.41 3.55
C TYR A 105 13.95 -2.11 2.82
N TYR A 106 13.04 -1.13 2.83
CA TYR A 106 13.26 0.13 2.15
C TYR A 106 14.20 1.08 2.89
N GLN A 107 14.56 0.78 4.13
CA GLN A 107 15.59 1.52 4.85
C GLN A 107 17.00 1.10 4.43
N LEU A 108 17.13 -0.03 3.75
CA LEU A 108 18.41 -0.54 3.32
C LEU A 108 18.85 0.09 1.99
N HIS A 109 20.16 0.20 1.81
CA HIS A 109 20.72 0.57 0.51
C HIS A 109 20.49 -0.53 -0.50
N GLU A 110 20.65 -0.21 -1.79
CA GLU A 110 20.32 -1.12 -2.88
C GLU A 110 21.05 -2.46 -2.79
N GLY A 111 22.34 -2.47 -2.47
CA GLY A 111 23.11 -3.70 -2.38
C GLY A 111 22.54 -4.68 -1.36
N PRO A 112 22.43 -4.27 -0.07
CA PRO A 112 21.82 -5.12 0.94
C PRO A 112 20.38 -5.52 0.63
N ARG A 113 19.59 -4.63 0.03
CA ARG A 113 18.21 -4.97 -0.34
C ARG A 113 18.17 -6.15 -1.32
N ARG A 114 19.03 -6.12 -2.33
CA ARG A 114 19.10 -7.20 -3.31
C ARG A 114 19.49 -8.52 -2.68
N ARG A 115 20.46 -8.51 -1.77
CA ARG A 115 20.91 -9.71 -1.07
C ARG A 115 19.79 -10.31 -0.24
N ILE A 116 19.04 -9.48 0.46
CA ILE A 116 17.92 -9.95 1.28
C ILE A 116 16.82 -10.51 0.40
N LEU A 117 16.51 -9.85 -0.71
CA LEU A 117 15.50 -10.35 -1.63
C LEU A 117 15.91 -11.72 -2.19
N ASP A 118 17.16 -11.87 -2.61
CA ASP A 118 17.67 -13.12 -3.12
C ASP A 118 17.61 -14.22 -2.06
N LEU A 119 17.97 -13.89 -0.82
CA LEU A 119 17.92 -14.84 0.29
C LEU A 119 16.48 -15.29 0.55
N VAL A 120 15.54 -14.35 0.60
CA VAL A 120 14.13 -14.67 0.84
C VAL A 120 13.58 -15.55 -0.27
N LYS A 121 13.91 -15.26 -1.52
CA LYS A 121 13.51 -16.09 -2.65
C LYS A 121 14.07 -17.49 -2.57
N THR A 122 15.35 -17.62 -2.20
CA THR A 122 16.00 -18.91 -2.04
C THR A 122 15.36 -19.73 -0.94
N LEU A 123 15.08 -19.09 0.20
CA LEU A 123 14.41 -19.77 1.31
C LEU A 123 12.99 -20.21 0.93
N ALA A 124 12.26 -19.38 0.20
CA ALA A 124 10.91 -19.72 -0.24
C ALA A 124 10.92 -20.90 -1.22
N GLU A 125 11.87 -20.95 -2.13
CA GLU A 125 12.03 -22.05 -3.08
C GLU A 125 12.37 -23.34 -2.34
N GLY A 126 13.30 -23.28 -1.37
CA GLY A 126 13.68 -24.42 -0.55
C GLY A 126 12.50 -24.95 0.24
N ASP A 127 11.74 -24.07 0.87
CA ASP A 127 10.57 -24.43 1.65
C ASP A 127 9.49 -25.08 0.77
N HIS A 128 9.28 -24.52 -0.42
CA HIS A 128 8.33 -25.06 -1.38
C HIS A 128 8.75 -26.43 -1.88
N ALA A 129 10.03 -26.63 -2.16
CA ALA A 129 10.56 -27.92 -2.59
C ALA A 129 10.40 -28.97 -1.52
N LEU A 130 10.65 -28.64 -0.25
CA LEU A 130 10.45 -29.54 0.87
C LEU A 130 8.98 -29.92 1.03
N SER A 131 8.10 -28.96 0.85
CA SER A 131 6.66 -29.20 0.92
C SER A 131 6.18 -30.13 -0.19
N GLN A 132 6.76 -30.07 -1.37
CA GLN A 132 6.42 -30.94 -2.48
C GLN A 132 7.04 -32.32 -2.37
N ALA A 133 8.17 -32.45 -1.68
CA ALA A 133 8.86 -33.71 -1.53
C ALA A 133 8.20 -34.65 -0.51
N SER A 134 7.30 -34.11 0.29
CA SER A 134 6.54 -34.91 1.25
C SER A 134 5.17 -35.27 0.69
#